data_1ec8caf3e723b041bfe145a515a54459
#
_entry.id   1ec8caf3e723b041bfe145a515a54459
#
_cell.length_a   1.000
_cell.length_b   1.000
_cell.length_c   1.000
_cell.angle_alpha   90.00
_cell.angle_beta   90.00
_cell.angle_gamma   90.00
#
_symmetry.space_group_name_H-M   'P 1'
#
loop_
_entity.id
_entity.type
_entity.pdbx_description
1 polymer ?
#
loop_
_entity_poly.entity_id
_entity_poly.type
_entity_poly.pdbx_seq_one_letter_code
_entity_poly.pdbx_strand_id
1 'polypeptide(L)'
;MSLRFNRAAVVDENFVESVKNWSGPDHLPRDLDQPIYPPLEMTGREMLDLLQSQMISRHLDLIAREMRTTGSSFYTIGSSGHEGNAVVSHFLRDTDPAFLHYRSGGFVVHRLRREPNADPIYDTILSKAASSEDPVSGGRHKVWGSKKHWILPQTSTIASHLPKAVGCAIAIARAKRIGRELPVPRDAIVVCSFGDASTNHSTALGAFNVAAWTAYQNLPVPILFVCEDNGIGISTRSPSGYLEREYLSHPGIKYFRADGLHMREAYRDISDAVNYCREKRVPVFLHLKVVRLLGRAGSDFELEYRSIDEIEATEAQDPVLASARLCLETGVIGKNELLDRYERIRQRCRASAEHVVTRPRLMSAAEVVAPLAPYTPDEVRKEATRDNYLERRLEKYGPQDKFPENGPPRHMAALINQGLFEIMTKYQEALIFGQDVAKKGGVYNVTKDLTKAFRSGRVFNSPLDETSILGLAQGAGYMNLLPLPEIQYLAYFHNACDQIRGEACSLQFFSKAQYQNPMVLRIASLGYQKGFGGHFHNDNSTTALRDIPGLVIACPSRGDDAAVMLRTCTALAKVDGRVVVFLEPIALYMTKDLHTDKDGEWSFQMPPLSEYVAPGSGRIYD
;
A
#
# COMPACT_ATOMS: atom_id res chain seq x y z
N MET A 1 -0.38 -2.17 -40.74
CA MET A 1 0.95 -2.21 -40.14
C MET A 1 1.58 -3.55 -40.47
N SER A 2 2.82 -3.61 -40.96
CA SER A 2 3.45 -4.92 -41.17
C SER A 2 3.60 -5.62 -39.80
N LEU A 3 3.50 -6.95 -39.75
CA LEU A 3 3.69 -7.79 -38.55
C LEU A 3 4.95 -7.38 -37.74
N ARG A 4 6.02 -6.99 -38.43
CA ARG A 4 7.29 -6.55 -37.83
C ARG A 4 7.14 -5.39 -36.80
N PHE A 5 6.10 -4.57 -36.90
CA PHE A 5 5.84 -3.45 -35.98
C PHE A 5 4.81 -3.78 -34.88
N ASN A 6 4.13 -4.94 -34.97
CA ASN A 6 3.23 -5.41 -33.92
C ASN A 6 3.93 -6.45 -33.04
N ARG A 7 4.78 -5.98 -32.12
CA ARG A 7 5.58 -6.88 -31.26
C ARG A 7 4.71 -7.81 -30.40
N ALA A 8 3.48 -7.42 -30.08
CA ALA A 8 2.55 -8.29 -29.35
C ALA A 8 2.15 -9.53 -30.18
N ALA A 9 1.90 -9.35 -31.48
CA ALA A 9 1.64 -10.47 -32.39
C ALA A 9 2.88 -11.35 -32.57
N VAL A 10 4.07 -10.74 -32.68
CA VAL A 10 5.34 -11.48 -32.80
C VAL A 10 5.59 -12.35 -31.57
N VAL A 11 5.43 -11.81 -30.35
CA VAL A 11 5.60 -12.58 -29.10
C VAL A 11 4.61 -13.75 -29.03
N ASP A 12 3.37 -13.53 -29.46
CA ASP A 12 2.33 -14.56 -29.51
C ASP A 12 2.66 -15.66 -30.53
N GLU A 13 3.07 -15.28 -31.75
CA GLU A 13 3.52 -16.20 -32.78
C GLU A 13 4.76 -16.99 -32.36
N ASN A 14 5.75 -16.35 -31.76
CA ASN A 14 6.97 -17.00 -31.26
C ASN A 14 6.63 -18.16 -30.30
N PHE A 15 5.66 -17.96 -29.39
CA PHE A 15 5.21 -19.02 -28.49
C PHE A 15 4.61 -20.21 -29.29
N VAL A 16 3.65 -19.91 -30.15
CA VAL A 16 2.92 -20.96 -30.94
C VAL A 16 3.87 -21.74 -31.84
N GLU A 17 4.75 -21.04 -32.58
CA GLU A 17 5.71 -21.68 -33.49
C GLU A 17 6.76 -22.49 -32.73
N SER A 18 7.25 -21.99 -31.60
CA SER A 18 8.22 -22.74 -30.77
C SER A 18 7.64 -24.06 -30.25
N VAL A 19 6.37 -24.05 -29.82
CA VAL A 19 5.70 -25.27 -29.32
C VAL A 19 5.36 -26.21 -30.46
N LYS A 20 4.88 -25.72 -31.61
CA LYS A 20 4.62 -26.54 -32.80
C LYS A 20 5.86 -27.28 -33.30
N ASN A 21 7.00 -26.57 -33.32
CA ASN A 21 8.28 -27.08 -33.79
C ASN A 21 9.03 -27.90 -32.71
N TRP A 22 8.40 -28.17 -31.56
CA TRP A 22 8.97 -29.02 -30.53
C TRP A 22 9.21 -30.44 -31.07
N SER A 23 10.46 -30.90 -31.05
CA SER A 23 10.91 -32.20 -31.50
C SER A 23 11.40 -33.14 -30.39
N GLY A 24 11.30 -32.66 -29.10
CA GLY A 24 11.62 -33.47 -27.94
C GLY A 24 10.58 -34.54 -27.64
N PRO A 25 10.72 -35.25 -26.48
CA PRO A 25 9.79 -36.31 -26.11
C PRO A 25 8.35 -35.79 -25.98
N ASP A 26 7.39 -36.65 -26.35
CA ASP A 26 5.98 -36.43 -26.08
C ASP A 26 5.69 -36.64 -24.58
N HIS A 27 4.44 -36.31 -24.18
CA HIS A 27 3.95 -36.53 -22.83
C HIS A 27 4.25 -37.96 -22.34
N LEU A 28 5.00 -38.06 -21.23
CA LEU A 28 5.28 -39.32 -20.57
C LEU A 28 4.21 -39.55 -19.48
N PRO A 29 3.63 -40.76 -19.37
CA PRO A 29 2.79 -41.10 -18.26
C PRO A 29 3.56 -40.91 -16.95
N ARG A 30 3.14 -39.94 -16.11
CA ARG A 30 3.82 -39.56 -14.89
C ARG A 30 2.80 -39.19 -13.83
N ASP A 31 3.10 -39.55 -12.59
CA ASP A 31 2.35 -39.01 -11.45
C ASP A 31 2.72 -37.55 -11.25
N LEU A 32 1.78 -36.67 -11.55
CA LEU A 32 1.96 -35.22 -11.46
C LEU A 32 2.09 -34.70 -10.03
N ASP A 33 1.76 -35.52 -9.02
CA ASP A 33 1.85 -35.15 -7.61
C ASP A 33 3.21 -35.51 -6.97
N GLN A 34 4.12 -36.11 -7.75
CA GLN A 34 5.49 -36.38 -7.33
C GLN A 34 6.44 -35.26 -7.77
N PRO A 35 7.51 -34.99 -6.98
CA PRO A 35 8.56 -34.05 -7.35
C PRO A 35 9.22 -34.41 -8.68
N ILE A 36 9.39 -33.43 -9.53
CA ILE A 36 10.01 -33.60 -10.87
C ILE A 36 11.54 -33.61 -10.79
N TYR A 37 12.11 -32.81 -9.89
CA TYR A 37 13.54 -32.59 -9.75
C TYR A 37 14.03 -32.73 -8.29
N PRO A 38 14.10 -33.94 -7.69
CA PRO A 38 14.69 -34.04 -6.36
C PRO A 38 16.11 -33.48 -6.30
N PRO A 39 16.52 -32.79 -5.24
CA PRO A 39 15.77 -32.57 -3.98
C PRO A 39 14.76 -31.39 -4.01
N LEU A 40 14.56 -30.73 -5.13
CA LEU A 40 13.53 -29.70 -5.29
C LEU A 40 12.14 -30.36 -5.28
N GLU A 41 11.28 -29.88 -4.38
CA GLU A 41 9.95 -30.48 -4.17
C GLU A 41 8.88 -30.04 -5.17
N MET A 42 9.24 -29.31 -6.24
CA MET A 42 8.31 -28.85 -7.29
C MET A 42 7.69 -30.04 -8.01
N THR A 43 6.36 -30.16 -7.93
CA THR A 43 5.58 -31.22 -8.58
C THR A 43 5.19 -30.83 -10.01
N GLY A 44 4.82 -31.82 -10.83
CA GLY A 44 4.30 -31.56 -12.19
C GLY A 44 3.01 -30.75 -12.17
N ARG A 45 2.16 -30.94 -11.16
CA ARG A 45 0.91 -30.19 -10.97
C ARG A 45 1.19 -28.70 -10.71
N GLU A 46 2.14 -28.40 -9.84
CA GLU A 46 2.56 -27.02 -9.56
C GLU A 46 3.17 -26.34 -10.78
N MET A 47 4.00 -27.06 -11.56
CA MET A 47 4.54 -26.55 -12.82
C MET A 47 3.43 -26.17 -13.79
N LEU A 48 2.43 -27.03 -14.01
CA LEU A 48 1.29 -26.75 -14.89
C LEU A 48 0.42 -25.60 -14.37
N ASP A 49 0.23 -25.51 -13.06
CA ASP A 49 -0.56 -24.42 -12.45
C ASP A 49 0.12 -23.07 -12.58
N LEU A 50 1.43 -23.02 -12.37
CA LEU A 50 2.26 -21.84 -12.60
C LEU A 50 2.24 -21.42 -14.07
N LEU A 51 2.50 -22.37 -14.99
CA LEU A 51 2.46 -22.11 -16.44
C LEU A 51 1.09 -21.58 -16.88
N GLN A 52 0.00 -22.16 -16.38
CA GLN A 52 -1.35 -21.68 -16.70
C GLN A 52 -1.58 -20.25 -16.21
N SER A 53 -1.09 -19.88 -15.02
CA SER A 53 -1.19 -18.51 -14.49
C SER A 53 -0.38 -17.52 -15.34
N GLN A 54 0.79 -17.93 -15.79
CA GLN A 54 1.65 -17.15 -16.68
C GLN A 54 0.99 -16.94 -18.05
N MET A 55 0.43 -17.99 -18.66
CA MET A 55 -0.30 -17.88 -19.94
C MET A 55 -1.53 -16.98 -19.84
N ILE A 56 -2.30 -17.07 -18.75
CA ILE A 56 -3.44 -16.17 -18.50
C ILE A 56 -2.97 -14.73 -18.41
N SER A 57 -1.93 -14.43 -17.63
CA SER A 57 -1.36 -13.08 -17.51
C SER A 57 -0.94 -12.52 -18.88
N ARG A 58 -0.29 -13.34 -19.71
CA ARG A 58 0.11 -12.98 -21.07
C ARG A 58 -1.11 -12.65 -21.93
N HIS A 59 -2.12 -13.49 -21.98
CA HIS A 59 -3.32 -13.25 -22.78
C HIS A 59 -4.14 -12.06 -22.32
N LEU A 60 -4.12 -11.72 -21.01
CA LEU A 60 -4.73 -10.50 -20.51
C LEU A 60 -4.04 -9.22 -21.04
N ASP A 61 -2.74 -9.29 -21.33
CA ASP A 61 -2.04 -8.17 -21.96
C ASP A 61 -2.32 -8.08 -23.46
N LEU A 62 -2.35 -9.23 -24.15
CA LEU A 62 -2.66 -9.29 -25.58
C LEU A 62 -4.07 -8.75 -25.84
N ILE A 63 -5.09 -9.26 -25.12
CA ILE A 63 -6.48 -8.80 -25.28
C ILE A 63 -6.65 -7.32 -24.92
N ALA A 64 -5.93 -6.79 -23.93
CA ALA A 64 -5.99 -5.36 -23.59
C ALA A 64 -5.52 -4.47 -24.75
N ARG A 65 -4.53 -4.92 -25.52
CA ARG A 65 -4.05 -4.22 -26.72
C ARG A 65 -5.05 -4.30 -27.86
N GLU A 66 -5.68 -5.48 -28.06
CA GLU A 66 -6.79 -5.64 -29.02
C GLU A 66 -7.96 -4.71 -28.65
N MET A 67 -8.42 -4.72 -27.40
CA MET A 67 -9.50 -3.85 -26.90
C MET A 67 -9.18 -2.36 -27.05
N ARG A 68 -7.91 -1.96 -26.92
CA ARG A 68 -7.51 -0.57 -27.13
C ARG A 68 -7.68 -0.13 -28.59
N THR A 69 -7.37 -0.99 -29.56
CA THR A 69 -7.54 -0.65 -30.98
C THR A 69 -9.00 -0.38 -31.36
N THR A 70 -9.94 -0.98 -30.62
CA THR A 70 -11.39 -0.76 -30.76
C THR A 70 -11.94 0.34 -29.85
N GLY A 71 -11.09 1.00 -29.05
CA GLY A 71 -11.52 2.01 -28.08
C GLY A 71 -12.25 1.46 -26.85
N SER A 72 -12.21 0.15 -26.64
CA SER A 72 -12.92 -0.53 -25.54
C SER A 72 -12.11 -0.62 -24.25
N SER A 73 -10.82 -0.32 -24.28
CA SER A 73 -9.92 -0.25 -23.11
C SER A 73 -9.13 1.05 -23.12
N PHE A 74 -8.88 1.60 -21.92
CA PHE A 74 -8.17 2.87 -21.75
C PHE A 74 -6.72 2.69 -21.26
N TYR A 75 -6.39 1.53 -20.72
CA TYR A 75 -5.12 1.27 -20.05
C TYR A 75 -4.47 -0.01 -20.56
N THR A 76 -3.22 0.09 -20.98
CA THR A 76 -2.49 -1.01 -21.63
C THR A 76 -1.08 -1.23 -21.08
N ILE A 77 -0.78 -0.84 -19.84
CA ILE A 77 0.47 -1.25 -19.19
C ILE A 77 0.33 -2.74 -18.84
N GLY A 78 1.18 -3.56 -19.46
CA GLY A 78 1.13 -5.00 -19.34
C GLY A 78 2.18 -5.59 -18.41
N SER A 79 2.02 -6.88 -18.15
CA SER A 79 2.89 -7.72 -17.31
C SER A 79 3.84 -8.59 -18.14
N SER A 80 3.77 -8.54 -19.48
CA SER A 80 4.51 -9.43 -20.38
C SER A 80 6.02 -9.34 -20.17
N GLY A 81 6.62 -10.48 -19.83
CA GLY A 81 8.02 -10.63 -19.44
C GLY A 81 8.26 -10.66 -17.92
N HIS A 82 7.26 -10.33 -17.10
CA HIS A 82 7.30 -10.38 -15.65
C HIS A 82 6.57 -11.59 -15.06
N GLU A 83 6.10 -12.51 -15.87
CA GLU A 83 5.24 -13.63 -15.44
C GLU A 83 5.91 -14.59 -14.45
N GLY A 84 7.24 -14.54 -14.31
CA GLY A 84 7.98 -15.25 -13.25
C GLY A 84 7.56 -14.83 -11.83
N ASN A 85 6.94 -13.66 -11.65
CA ASN A 85 6.41 -13.24 -10.35
C ASN A 85 5.23 -14.12 -9.85
N ALA A 86 4.64 -14.98 -10.71
CA ALA A 86 3.69 -16.01 -10.29
C ALA A 86 4.30 -16.97 -9.25
N VAL A 87 5.60 -17.27 -9.37
CA VAL A 87 6.33 -18.12 -8.41
C VAL A 87 6.43 -17.45 -7.04
N VAL A 88 6.56 -16.11 -6.97
CA VAL A 88 6.51 -15.38 -5.69
C VAL A 88 5.16 -15.59 -5.01
N SER A 89 4.06 -15.47 -5.80
CA SER A 89 2.72 -15.71 -5.29
C SER A 89 2.53 -17.13 -4.76
N HIS A 90 3.16 -18.12 -5.41
CA HIS A 90 3.05 -19.54 -5.06
C HIS A 90 3.45 -19.82 -3.59
N PHE A 91 4.53 -19.21 -3.13
CA PHE A 91 5.06 -19.41 -1.76
C PHE A 91 4.41 -18.53 -0.69
N LEU A 92 3.57 -17.59 -1.09
CA LEU A 92 2.87 -16.69 -0.18
C LEU A 92 1.47 -17.20 0.14
N ARG A 93 1.00 -16.91 1.35
CA ARG A 93 -0.39 -17.18 1.74
C ARG A 93 -1.31 -16.09 1.22
N ASP A 94 -2.57 -16.39 1.03
CA ASP A 94 -3.58 -15.39 0.62
C ASP A 94 -3.79 -14.30 1.69
N THR A 95 -3.44 -14.61 2.95
CA THR A 95 -3.47 -13.68 4.08
C THR A 95 -2.19 -12.86 4.27
N ASP A 96 -1.16 -13.06 3.45
CA ASP A 96 0.04 -12.22 3.43
C ASP A 96 -0.25 -10.93 2.64
N PRO A 97 -0.25 -9.74 3.28
CA PRO A 97 -0.58 -8.50 2.59
C PRO A 97 0.37 -8.20 1.43
N ALA A 98 -0.18 -7.89 0.27
CA ALA A 98 0.55 -7.66 -0.96
C ALA A 98 0.36 -6.23 -1.49
N PHE A 99 1.47 -5.52 -1.66
CA PHE A 99 1.58 -4.20 -2.27
C PHE A 99 2.35 -4.37 -3.58
N LEU A 100 1.64 -4.38 -4.71
CA LEU A 100 2.17 -4.94 -5.93
C LEU A 100 2.60 -3.90 -6.95
N HIS A 101 3.65 -4.21 -7.70
CA HIS A 101 3.99 -3.52 -8.92
C HIS A 101 2.86 -3.64 -9.96
N TYR A 102 2.69 -2.63 -10.80
CA TYR A 102 1.63 -2.64 -11.83
C TYR A 102 1.80 -3.75 -12.89
N ARG A 103 3.00 -4.38 -12.98
CA ARG A 103 3.27 -5.52 -13.85
C ARG A 103 3.13 -6.88 -13.18
N SER A 104 2.55 -6.94 -11.99
CA SER A 104 2.42 -8.19 -11.22
C SER A 104 1.22 -9.06 -11.65
N GLY A 105 0.89 -9.09 -12.95
CA GLY A 105 -0.24 -9.88 -13.47
C GLY A 105 -0.13 -11.36 -13.17
N GLY A 106 1.05 -11.97 -13.36
CA GLY A 106 1.28 -13.38 -13.03
C GLY A 106 1.02 -13.68 -11.56
N PHE A 107 1.53 -12.84 -10.66
CA PHE A 107 1.28 -12.93 -9.22
C PHE A 107 -0.21 -12.91 -8.88
N VAL A 108 -0.93 -11.90 -9.39
CA VAL A 108 -2.37 -11.72 -9.10
C VAL A 108 -3.19 -12.88 -9.64
N VAL A 109 -2.98 -13.26 -10.89
CA VAL A 109 -3.69 -14.39 -11.52
C VAL A 109 -3.46 -15.66 -10.72
N HIS A 110 -2.21 -15.96 -10.34
CA HIS A 110 -1.89 -17.16 -9.57
C HIS A 110 -2.55 -17.17 -8.20
N ARG A 111 -2.57 -16.02 -7.49
CA ARG A 111 -3.21 -15.91 -6.17
C ARG A 111 -4.72 -16.07 -6.26
N LEU A 112 -5.38 -15.39 -7.21
CA LEU A 112 -6.84 -15.43 -7.34
C LEU A 112 -7.36 -16.81 -7.80
N ARG A 113 -6.60 -17.52 -8.63
CA ARG A 113 -6.97 -18.87 -9.12
C ARG A 113 -7.04 -19.94 -8.02
N ARG A 114 -6.50 -19.68 -6.83
CA ARG A 114 -6.66 -20.58 -5.67
C ARG A 114 -8.10 -20.65 -5.18
N GLU A 115 -8.90 -19.64 -5.50
CA GLU A 115 -10.31 -19.63 -5.18
C GLU A 115 -11.12 -20.26 -6.33
N PRO A 116 -11.90 -21.35 -6.08
CA PRO A 116 -12.62 -22.08 -7.12
C PRO A 116 -13.62 -21.23 -7.93
N ASN A 117 -14.18 -20.19 -7.30
CA ASN A 117 -15.21 -19.32 -7.90
C ASN A 117 -14.68 -17.98 -8.42
N ALA A 118 -13.37 -17.73 -8.33
CA ALA A 118 -12.77 -16.51 -8.87
C ALA A 118 -12.56 -16.63 -10.40
N ASP A 119 -12.85 -15.56 -11.11
CA ASP A 119 -12.56 -15.43 -12.53
C ASP A 119 -11.60 -14.28 -12.79
N PRO A 120 -10.28 -14.48 -12.60
CA PRO A 120 -9.31 -13.41 -12.78
C PRO A 120 -9.23 -12.89 -14.23
N ILE A 121 -9.69 -13.67 -15.22
CA ILE A 121 -9.78 -13.20 -16.61
C ILE A 121 -10.90 -12.17 -16.71
N TYR A 122 -12.10 -12.53 -16.31
CA TYR A 122 -13.27 -11.68 -16.42
C TYR A 122 -13.11 -10.39 -15.57
N ASP A 123 -12.71 -10.54 -14.31
CA ASP A 123 -12.51 -9.43 -13.38
C ASP A 123 -11.45 -8.41 -13.88
N THR A 124 -10.35 -8.92 -14.44
CA THR A 124 -9.31 -8.03 -14.98
C THR A 124 -9.81 -7.28 -16.23
N ILE A 125 -10.60 -7.94 -17.08
CA ILE A 125 -11.16 -7.30 -18.29
C ILE A 125 -12.23 -6.27 -17.91
N LEU A 126 -13.06 -6.51 -16.87
CA LEU A 126 -13.98 -5.51 -16.31
C LEU A 126 -13.22 -4.23 -15.89
N SER A 127 -12.10 -4.40 -15.18
CA SER A 127 -11.25 -3.29 -14.77
C SER A 127 -10.67 -2.53 -15.96
N LYS A 128 -10.20 -3.24 -17.00
CA LYS A 128 -9.65 -2.65 -18.24
C LYS A 128 -10.70 -1.87 -19.05
N ALA A 129 -11.95 -2.31 -19.03
CA ALA A 129 -13.07 -1.66 -19.71
C ALA A 129 -13.74 -0.54 -18.88
N ALA A 130 -13.25 -0.27 -17.69
CA ALA A 130 -13.83 0.68 -16.72
C ALA A 130 -15.31 0.37 -16.40
N SER A 131 -15.67 -0.91 -16.27
CA SER A 131 -17.02 -1.31 -15.86
C SER A 131 -17.27 -1.01 -14.39
N SER A 132 -18.45 -0.51 -14.06
CA SER A 132 -18.88 -0.31 -12.65
C SER A 132 -19.01 -1.62 -11.86
N GLU A 133 -19.00 -2.76 -12.54
CA GLU A 133 -18.97 -4.11 -11.98
C GLU A 133 -17.54 -4.59 -11.63
N ASP A 134 -16.50 -3.84 -12.01
CA ASP A 134 -15.12 -4.13 -11.59
C ASP A 134 -15.07 -4.37 -10.07
N PRO A 135 -14.67 -5.56 -9.60
CA PRO A 135 -14.71 -5.89 -8.18
C PRO A 135 -13.71 -5.09 -7.34
N VAL A 136 -12.69 -4.47 -7.95
CA VAL A 136 -11.65 -3.72 -7.26
C VAL A 136 -12.03 -2.26 -7.11
N SER A 137 -12.12 -1.53 -8.23
CA SER A 137 -12.33 -0.07 -8.23
C SER A 137 -13.74 0.36 -8.61
N GLY A 138 -14.57 -0.56 -9.11
CA GLY A 138 -15.88 -0.24 -9.66
C GLY A 138 -15.78 0.68 -10.87
N GLY A 139 -14.80 0.45 -11.74
CA GLY A 139 -14.62 1.19 -12.99
C GLY A 139 -13.88 2.53 -12.86
N ARG A 140 -13.36 2.87 -11.67
CA ARG A 140 -12.69 4.18 -11.44
C ARG A 140 -11.27 4.20 -11.94
N HIS A 141 -10.56 3.10 -11.79
CA HIS A 141 -9.18 2.99 -12.25
C HIS A 141 -8.77 1.52 -12.42
N LYS A 142 -7.93 1.21 -13.42
CA LYS A 142 -7.35 -0.13 -13.55
C LYS A 142 -6.21 -0.27 -12.56
N VAL A 143 -6.44 -1.04 -11.50
CA VAL A 143 -5.46 -1.41 -10.48
C VAL A 143 -5.55 -2.90 -10.18
N TRP A 144 -4.46 -3.48 -9.66
CA TRP A 144 -4.51 -4.77 -9.02
C TRP A 144 -5.04 -4.62 -7.60
N GLY A 145 -5.96 -5.48 -7.20
CA GLY A 145 -6.52 -5.44 -5.85
C GLY A 145 -7.44 -6.62 -5.56
N SER A 146 -7.54 -6.98 -4.29
CA SER A 146 -8.54 -7.92 -3.77
C SER A 146 -8.57 -7.83 -2.26
N LYS A 147 -9.70 -7.45 -1.68
CA LYS A 147 -9.85 -7.41 -0.22
C LYS A 147 -9.70 -8.80 0.39
N LYS A 148 -10.32 -9.81 -0.23
CA LYS A 148 -10.31 -11.19 0.23
C LYS A 148 -8.91 -11.79 0.26
N HIS A 149 -8.09 -11.50 -0.76
CA HIS A 149 -6.74 -12.06 -0.93
C HIS A 149 -5.63 -11.09 -0.49
N TRP A 150 -5.98 -10.08 0.30
CA TRP A 150 -5.01 -9.11 0.82
C TRP A 150 -4.10 -8.49 -0.25
N ILE A 151 -4.63 -8.19 -1.41
CA ILE A 151 -3.97 -7.38 -2.43
C ILE A 151 -4.47 -5.95 -2.31
N LEU A 152 -3.60 -5.04 -1.84
CA LEU A 152 -3.95 -3.64 -1.63
C LEU A 152 -3.73 -2.86 -2.93
N PRO A 153 -4.76 -2.16 -3.42
CA PRO A 153 -4.61 -1.29 -4.59
C PRO A 153 -3.57 -0.20 -4.34
N GLN A 154 -2.86 0.17 -5.40
CA GLN A 154 -1.87 1.24 -5.35
C GLN A 154 -2.13 2.27 -6.43
N THR A 155 -1.57 3.46 -6.24
CA THR A 155 -1.66 4.56 -7.20
C THR A 155 -0.66 4.40 -8.33
N SER A 156 -0.70 5.33 -9.28
CA SER A 156 0.26 5.36 -10.40
C SER A 156 1.59 6.03 -10.06
N THR A 157 1.72 6.63 -8.87
CA THR A 157 2.98 7.24 -8.44
C THR A 157 4.02 6.16 -8.14
N ILE A 158 5.14 6.22 -8.83
CA ILE A 158 6.22 5.23 -8.68
C ILE A 158 6.73 5.20 -7.23
N ALA A 159 6.88 4.00 -6.68
CA ALA A 159 7.41 3.72 -5.35
C ALA A 159 6.56 4.22 -4.16
N SER A 160 5.46 4.94 -4.37
CA SER A 160 4.66 5.52 -3.29
C SER A 160 4.03 4.49 -2.33
N HIS A 161 3.90 3.24 -2.76
CA HIS A 161 3.35 2.14 -1.96
C HIS A 161 4.37 1.49 -0.98
N LEU A 162 5.66 1.76 -1.13
CA LEU A 162 6.69 1.15 -0.28
C LEU A 162 6.59 1.58 1.19
N PRO A 163 6.41 2.87 1.52
CA PRO A 163 6.29 3.29 2.93
C PRO A 163 5.12 2.63 3.66
N LYS A 164 3.95 2.50 3.02
CA LYS A 164 2.79 1.84 3.65
C LYS A 164 2.96 0.32 3.78
N ALA A 165 3.73 -0.32 2.88
CA ALA A 165 4.09 -1.73 3.01
C ALA A 165 5.01 -1.96 4.22
N VAL A 166 6.04 -1.14 4.39
CA VAL A 166 6.91 -1.16 5.59
C VAL A 166 6.10 -0.89 6.85
N GLY A 167 5.22 0.12 6.80
CA GLY A 167 4.32 0.43 7.90
C GLY A 167 3.43 -0.75 8.31
N CYS A 168 2.91 -1.49 7.32
CA CYS A 168 2.13 -2.71 7.55
C CYS A 168 2.96 -3.80 8.26
N ALA A 169 4.19 -4.04 7.82
CA ALA A 169 5.09 -5.03 8.43
C ALA A 169 5.44 -4.67 9.89
N ILE A 170 5.73 -3.40 10.16
CA ILE A 170 5.97 -2.90 11.52
C ILE A 170 4.72 -3.03 12.38
N ALA A 171 3.53 -2.71 11.82
CA ALA A 171 2.26 -2.76 12.53
C ALA A 171 1.88 -4.18 12.98
N ILE A 172 2.18 -5.22 12.19
CA ILE A 172 1.97 -6.63 12.57
C ILE A 172 2.72 -6.95 13.88
N ALA A 173 4.00 -6.59 13.96
CA ALA A 173 4.80 -6.83 15.15
C ALA A 173 4.33 -5.98 16.35
N ARG A 174 3.93 -4.74 16.09
CA ARG A 174 3.48 -3.80 17.11
C ARG A 174 2.13 -4.18 17.70
N ALA A 175 1.14 -4.57 16.88
CA ALA A 175 -0.16 -5.07 17.35
C ALA A 175 0.02 -6.26 18.29
N LYS A 176 0.90 -7.20 17.94
CA LYS A 176 1.27 -8.33 18.82
C LYS A 176 1.83 -7.84 20.17
N ARG A 177 2.75 -6.86 20.15
CA ARG A 177 3.39 -6.30 21.36
C ARG A 177 2.39 -5.61 22.29
N ILE A 178 1.36 -4.96 21.76
CA ILE A 178 0.33 -4.28 22.55
C ILE A 178 -0.93 -5.14 22.80
N GLY A 179 -0.87 -6.42 22.45
CA GLY A 179 -1.95 -7.38 22.69
C GLY A 179 -3.23 -7.13 21.88
N ARG A 180 -3.09 -6.58 20.65
CA ARG A 180 -4.24 -6.37 19.75
C ARG A 180 -4.37 -7.50 18.74
N GLU A 181 -5.62 -7.78 18.38
CA GLU A 181 -5.93 -8.73 17.30
C GLU A 181 -5.56 -8.14 15.95
N LEU A 182 -5.07 -9.00 15.08
CA LEU A 182 -4.71 -8.67 13.70
C LEU A 182 -5.76 -9.24 12.75
N PRO A 183 -6.01 -8.56 11.62
CA PRO A 183 -6.86 -9.10 10.56
C PRO A 183 -6.15 -10.17 9.70
N VAL A 184 -4.87 -10.44 10.00
CA VAL A 184 -4.02 -11.44 9.35
C VAL A 184 -3.35 -12.34 10.40
N PRO A 185 -2.84 -13.53 10.05
CA PRO A 185 -2.08 -14.37 10.97
C PRO A 185 -0.88 -13.62 11.58
N ARG A 186 -0.54 -13.95 12.83
CA ARG A 186 0.56 -13.28 13.56
C ARG A 186 1.94 -13.51 12.94
N ASP A 187 2.07 -14.55 12.13
CA ASP A 187 3.29 -14.90 11.39
C ASP A 187 3.22 -14.47 9.91
N ALA A 188 2.19 -13.73 9.52
CA ALA A 188 2.11 -13.16 8.17
C ALA A 188 3.35 -12.32 7.85
N ILE A 189 3.75 -12.33 6.58
CA ILE A 189 4.77 -11.44 6.03
C ILE A 189 4.11 -10.48 5.02
N VAL A 190 4.69 -9.31 4.86
CA VAL A 190 4.23 -8.35 3.85
C VAL A 190 5.08 -8.54 2.61
N VAL A 191 4.46 -8.61 1.44
CA VAL A 191 5.18 -8.56 0.16
C VAL A 191 4.99 -7.19 -0.49
N CYS A 192 6.08 -6.61 -0.99
CA CYS A 192 6.08 -5.34 -1.72
C CYS A 192 6.91 -5.49 -2.99
N SER A 193 6.25 -5.49 -4.17
CA SER A 193 6.96 -5.57 -5.45
C SER A 193 7.02 -4.23 -6.17
N PHE A 194 8.13 -3.99 -6.88
CA PHE A 194 8.44 -2.76 -7.60
C PHE A 194 9.48 -3.05 -8.68
N GLY A 195 9.63 -2.13 -9.64
CA GLY A 195 10.65 -2.23 -10.69
C GLY A 195 12.03 -1.72 -10.23
N ASP A 196 13.08 -2.16 -10.92
CA ASP A 196 14.47 -1.78 -10.69
C ASP A 196 14.69 -0.26 -10.62
N ALA A 197 14.11 0.49 -11.56
CA ALA A 197 14.22 1.95 -11.59
C ALA A 197 13.57 2.64 -10.38
N SER A 198 12.63 1.99 -9.70
CA SER A 198 11.99 2.52 -8.49
C SER A 198 12.95 2.62 -7.30
N THR A 199 14.05 1.85 -7.30
CA THR A 199 15.05 1.88 -6.23
C THR A 199 15.78 3.22 -6.11
N ASN A 200 15.77 4.04 -7.17
CA ASN A 200 16.34 5.38 -7.17
C ASN A 200 15.38 6.46 -6.64
N HIS A 201 14.12 6.10 -6.39
CA HIS A 201 13.14 7.07 -5.91
C HIS A 201 13.34 7.34 -4.42
N SER A 202 13.37 8.61 -4.00
CA SER A 202 13.56 9.01 -2.59
C SER A 202 12.59 8.32 -1.63
N THR A 203 11.33 8.15 -2.03
CA THR A 203 10.30 7.43 -1.26
C THR A 203 10.67 5.95 -1.04
N ALA A 204 11.24 5.29 -2.05
CA ALA A 204 11.71 3.91 -1.89
C ALA A 204 12.92 3.83 -0.95
N LEU A 205 13.91 4.72 -1.13
CA LEU A 205 15.09 4.80 -0.28
C LEU A 205 14.71 5.06 1.18
N GLY A 206 13.76 5.98 1.43
CA GLY A 206 13.20 6.22 2.76
C GLY A 206 12.58 4.96 3.37
N ALA A 207 11.79 4.22 2.59
CA ALA A 207 11.15 2.99 3.05
C ALA A 207 12.17 1.88 3.37
N PHE A 208 13.18 1.65 2.52
CA PHE A 208 14.26 0.70 2.79
C PHE A 208 15.04 1.08 4.04
N ASN A 209 15.38 2.37 4.17
CA ASN A 209 16.09 2.87 5.33
C ASN A 209 15.31 2.65 6.64
N VAL A 210 14.01 2.93 6.67
CA VAL A 210 13.18 2.71 7.87
C VAL A 210 13.05 1.22 8.20
N ALA A 211 12.90 0.36 7.21
CA ALA A 211 12.88 -1.08 7.42
C ALA A 211 14.21 -1.58 8.00
N ALA A 212 15.32 -1.17 7.40
CA ALA A 212 16.67 -1.50 7.85
C ALA A 212 16.99 -0.97 9.25
N TRP A 213 16.69 0.32 9.50
CA TRP A 213 16.87 0.97 10.80
C TRP A 213 16.11 0.27 11.91
N THR A 214 14.87 -0.12 11.63
CA THR A 214 14.02 -0.83 12.60
C THR A 214 14.56 -2.23 12.88
N ALA A 215 14.95 -2.97 11.83
CA ALA A 215 15.51 -4.31 11.96
C ALA A 215 16.88 -4.30 12.67
N TYR A 216 17.71 -3.28 12.43
CA TYR A 216 19.02 -3.12 13.09
C TYR A 216 18.88 -2.94 14.61
N GLN A 217 17.73 -2.45 15.10
CA GLN A 217 17.38 -2.38 16.51
C GLN A 217 16.81 -3.70 17.06
N ASN A 218 16.88 -4.79 16.31
CA ASN A 218 16.28 -6.10 16.65
C ASN A 218 14.75 -6.04 16.81
N LEU A 219 14.09 -5.13 16.10
CA LEU A 219 12.63 -5.08 16.03
C LEU A 219 12.15 -5.81 14.76
N PRO A 220 11.12 -6.65 14.86
CA PRO A 220 10.65 -7.42 13.72
C PRO A 220 10.05 -6.52 12.61
N VAL A 221 10.48 -6.75 11.37
CA VAL A 221 9.95 -6.11 10.16
C VAL A 221 9.83 -7.18 9.06
N PRO A 222 8.82 -8.04 9.11
CA PRO A 222 8.67 -9.16 8.19
C PRO A 222 8.18 -8.68 6.82
N ILE A 223 9.06 -8.12 6.01
CA ILE A 223 8.76 -7.64 4.66
C ILE A 223 9.68 -8.27 3.62
N LEU A 224 9.06 -8.77 2.56
CA LEU A 224 9.72 -9.25 1.34
C LEU A 224 9.61 -8.16 0.28
N PHE A 225 10.66 -7.42 0.04
CA PHE A 225 10.82 -6.51 -1.08
C PHE A 225 11.17 -7.32 -2.33
N VAL A 226 10.33 -7.27 -3.36
CA VAL A 226 10.56 -7.96 -4.64
C VAL A 226 10.90 -6.93 -5.69
N CYS A 227 12.18 -6.78 -6.00
CA CYS A 227 12.67 -5.92 -7.06
C CYS A 227 12.62 -6.67 -8.40
N GLU A 228 11.62 -6.38 -9.22
CA GLU A 228 11.45 -6.94 -10.57
C GLU A 228 12.37 -6.19 -11.54
N ASP A 229 13.59 -6.70 -11.72
CA ASP A 229 14.63 -6.06 -12.52
C ASP A 229 14.57 -6.50 -13.98
N ASN A 230 14.11 -5.59 -14.84
CA ASN A 230 14.11 -5.76 -16.30
C ASN A 230 15.17 -4.89 -17.02
N GLY A 231 16.04 -4.20 -16.26
CA GLY A 231 17.16 -3.39 -16.76
C GLY A 231 16.76 -2.05 -17.39
N ILE A 232 15.49 -1.63 -17.32
CA ILE A 232 15.05 -0.39 -17.96
C ILE A 232 13.89 0.30 -17.23
N GLY A 233 14.09 1.56 -16.81
CA GLY A 233 13.06 2.44 -16.27
C GLY A 233 12.55 3.41 -17.34
N ILE A 234 11.31 3.25 -17.79
CA ILE A 234 10.73 3.99 -18.92
C ILE A 234 11.58 3.74 -20.18
N SER A 235 12.50 4.64 -20.53
CA SER A 235 13.47 4.53 -21.63
C SER A 235 14.93 4.59 -21.17
N THR A 236 15.16 4.75 -19.84
CA THR A 236 16.49 4.85 -19.24
C THR A 236 16.96 3.49 -18.75
N ARG A 237 18.14 3.06 -19.18
CA ARG A 237 18.73 1.78 -18.75
C ARG A 237 19.20 1.85 -17.29
N SER A 238 18.91 0.82 -16.52
CA SER A 238 19.49 0.62 -15.21
C SER A 238 20.96 0.14 -15.37
N PRO A 239 21.93 0.70 -14.61
CA PRO A 239 23.32 0.25 -14.70
C PRO A 239 23.48 -1.21 -14.29
N SER A 240 24.14 -2.01 -15.12
CA SER A 240 24.34 -3.43 -14.86
C SER A 240 25.10 -3.67 -13.55
N GLY A 241 24.59 -4.58 -12.71
CA GLY A 241 25.18 -4.95 -11.43
C GLY A 241 25.03 -3.91 -10.32
N TYR A 242 24.38 -2.76 -10.58
CA TYR A 242 24.20 -1.71 -9.56
C TYR A 242 23.39 -2.20 -8.37
N LEU A 243 22.22 -2.81 -8.62
CA LEU A 243 21.33 -3.29 -7.56
C LEU A 243 21.97 -4.36 -6.68
N GLU A 244 22.70 -5.29 -7.29
CA GLU A 244 23.40 -6.32 -6.54
C GLU A 244 24.44 -5.71 -5.59
N ARG A 245 25.26 -4.76 -6.07
CA ARG A 245 26.27 -4.09 -5.26
C ARG A 245 25.67 -3.26 -4.13
N GLU A 246 24.55 -2.60 -4.39
CA GLU A 246 23.85 -1.75 -3.42
C GLU A 246 23.24 -2.57 -2.29
N TYR A 247 22.56 -3.69 -2.62
CA TYR A 247 21.77 -4.43 -1.64
C TYR A 247 22.43 -5.68 -1.08
N LEU A 248 23.49 -6.21 -1.68
CA LEU A 248 24.17 -7.44 -1.22
C LEU A 248 24.65 -7.34 0.24
N SER A 249 25.12 -6.17 0.65
CA SER A 249 25.64 -5.91 2.01
C SER A 249 24.90 -4.80 2.74
N HIS A 250 23.67 -4.49 2.33
CA HIS A 250 22.88 -3.43 2.94
C HIS A 250 22.57 -3.76 4.41
N PRO A 251 22.93 -2.90 5.39
CA PRO A 251 22.70 -3.17 6.80
C PRO A 251 21.20 -3.37 7.09
N GLY A 252 20.86 -4.43 7.83
CA GLY A 252 19.48 -4.70 8.27
C GLY A 252 18.53 -5.26 7.21
N ILE A 253 18.99 -5.48 5.97
CA ILE A 253 18.21 -6.13 4.91
C ILE A 253 18.98 -7.36 4.39
N LYS A 254 18.32 -8.51 4.32
CA LYS A 254 18.92 -9.74 3.76
C LYS A 254 18.66 -9.81 2.26
N TYR A 255 19.74 -9.91 1.48
CA TYR A 255 19.65 -10.01 0.02
C TYR A 255 19.51 -11.47 -0.44
N PHE A 256 18.61 -11.68 -1.42
CA PHE A 256 18.48 -12.89 -2.22
C PHE A 256 18.37 -12.52 -3.69
N ARG A 257 18.80 -13.43 -4.57
CA ARG A 257 18.66 -13.28 -6.02
C ARG A 257 17.89 -14.48 -6.58
N ALA A 258 17.00 -14.23 -7.55
CA ALA A 258 16.29 -15.27 -8.29
C ALA A 258 16.22 -14.90 -9.77
N ASP A 259 16.21 -15.90 -10.64
CA ASP A 259 16.01 -15.73 -12.07
C ASP A 259 14.54 -16.03 -12.44
N GLY A 260 13.72 -15.00 -12.53
CA GLY A 260 12.29 -15.09 -12.88
C GLY A 260 12.01 -15.50 -14.33
N LEU A 261 13.05 -15.65 -15.16
CA LEU A 261 12.91 -16.16 -16.53
C LEU A 261 12.84 -17.69 -16.57
N HIS A 262 13.34 -18.36 -15.52
CA HIS A 262 13.45 -19.82 -15.44
C HIS A 262 12.72 -20.34 -14.21
N MET A 263 11.59 -21.01 -14.43
CA MET A 263 10.67 -21.45 -13.36
C MET A 263 11.35 -22.31 -12.30
N ARG A 264 12.23 -23.24 -12.69
CA ARG A 264 12.91 -24.18 -11.76
C ARG A 264 13.83 -23.45 -10.78
N GLU A 265 14.67 -22.56 -11.29
CA GLU A 265 15.61 -21.75 -10.51
C GLU A 265 14.84 -20.77 -9.62
N ALA A 266 13.83 -20.09 -10.19
CA ALA A 266 12.96 -19.19 -9.45
C ALA A 266 12.24 -19.89 -8.28
N TYR A 267 11.75 -21.11 -8.50
CA TYR A 267 11.04 -21.87 -7.45
C TYR A 267 11.92 -22.10 -6.21
N ARG A 268 13.17 -22.53 -6.40
CA ARG A 268 14.12 -22.73 -5.30
C ARG A 268 14.45 -21.42 -4.58
N ASP A 269 14.94 -20.44 -5.33
CA ASP A 269 15.53 -19.24 -4.75
C ASP A 269 14.47 -18.33 -4.09
N ILE A 270 13.25 -18.30 -4.63
CA ILE A 270 12.12 -17.58 -4.05
C ILE A 270 11.60 -18.28 -2.79
N SER A 271 11.54 -19.62 -2.78
CA SER A 271 11.18 -20.40 -1.58
C SER A 271 12.10 -20.05 -0.41
N ASP A 272 13.42 -20.04 -0.65
CA ASP A 272 14.42 -19.72 0.37
C ASP A 272 14.21 -18.28 0.91
N ALA A 273 13.98 -17.30 0.03
CA ALA A 273 13.76 -15.91 0.41
C ALA A 273 12.48 -15.73 1.26
N VAL A 274 11.38 -16.35 0.84
CA VAL A 274 10.09 -16.28 1.55
C VAL A 274 10.18 -16.94 2.93
N ASN A 275 10.77 -18.14 2.99
CA ASN A 275 10.95 -18.87 4.24
C ASN A 275 11.86 -18.11 5.21
N TYR A 276 12.97 -17.57 4.73
CA TYR A 276 13.86 -16.74 5.54
C TYR A 276 13.14 -15.52 6.13
N CYS A 277 12.39 -14.77 5.30
CA CYS A 277 11.61 -13.63 5.75
C CYS A 277 10.60 -14.01 6.84
N ARG A 278 9.88 -15.11 6.64
CA ARG A 278 8.84 -15.60 7.57
C ARG A 278 9.42 -16.08 8.89
N GLU A 279 10.50 -16.86 8.87
CA GLU A 279 11.13 -17.42 10.06
C GLU A 279 11.90 -16.37 10.87
N LYS A 280 12.72 -15.55 10.19
CA LYS A 280 13.61 -14.58 10.85
C LYS A 280 12.92 -13.27 11.18
N ARG A 281 11.77 -12.99 10.59
CA ARG A 281 10.97 -11.75 10.80
C ARG A 281 11.77 -10.47 10.49
N VAL A 282 12.65 -10.53 9.50
CA VAL A 282 13.51 -9.40 9.06
C VAL A 282 13.21 -9.02 7.62
N PRO A 283 13.58 -7.79 7.20
CA PRO A 283 13.46 -7.40 5.81
C PRO A 283 14.32 -8.27 4.90
N VAL A 284 13.73 -8.68 3.79
CA VAL A 284 14.40 -9.41 2.72
C VAL A 284 14.28 -8.60 1.43
N PHE A 285 15.37 -8.44 0.69
CA PHE A 285 15.40 -7.89 -0.65
C PHE A 285 15.59 -9.05 -1.64
N LEU A 286 14.55 -9.42 -2.36
CA LEU A 286 14.57 -10.40 -3.43
C LEU A 286 14.78 -9.67 -4.76
N HIS A 287 15.98 -9.78 -5.33
CA HIS A 287 16.31 -9.29 -6.65
C HIS A 287 15.87 -10.33 -7.69
N LEU A 288 14.72 -10.08 -8.30
CA LEU A 288 14.09 -10.97 -9.28
C LEU A 288 14.41 -10.48 -10.70
N LYS A 289 15.24 -11.21 -11.43
CA LYS A 289 15.51 -10.94 -12.84
C LYS A 289 14.28 -11.24 -13.67
N VAL A 290 13.86 -10.27 -14.49
CA VAL A 290 12.75 -10.37 -15.44
C VAL A 290 13.12 -9.64 -16.74
N VAL A 291 12.23 -9.62 -17.71
CA VAL A 291 12.38 -8.81 -18.95
C VAL A 291 11.12 -8.02 -19.23
N ARG A 292 11.23 -6.97 -20.03
CA ARG A 292 10.07 -6.24 -20.54
C ARG A 292 9.89 -6.58 -22.03
N LEU A 293 8.92 -7.44 -22.35
CA LEU A 293 8.70 -7.93 -23.71
C LEU A 293 7.94 -6.94 -24.59
N LEU A 294 7.10 -6.11 -24.00
CA LEU A 294 6.26 -5.16 -24.73
C LEU A 294 6.54 -3.75 -24.24
N GLY A 295 6.34 -2.77 -25.11
CA GLY A 295 6.50 -1.36 -24.79
C GLY A 295 5.88 -0.97 -23.44
N ARG A 296 6.44 0.03 -22.77
CA ARG A 296 6.07 0.47 -21.42
C ARG A 296 4.56 0.63 -21.25
N ALA A 297 3.91 1.28 -22.21
CA ALA A 297 2.48 1.51 -22.27
C ALA A 297 2.00 1.39 -23.72
N GLY A 298 0.70 1.37 -23.94
CA GLY A 298 0.16 1.21 -25.29
C GLY A 298 0.47 2.36 -26.27
N SER A 299 0.94 3.50 -25.78
CA SER A 299 1.44 4.63 -26.60
C SER A 299 2.95 4.62 -26.78
N ASP A 300 3.66 3.69 -26.14
CA ASP A 300 5.11 3.61 -26.20
C ASP A 300 5.58 2.93 -27.47
N PHE A 301 6.49 3.57 -28.19
CA PHE A 301 7.10 3.05 -29.40
C PHE A 301 8.57 2.76 -29.14
N GLU A 302 8.89 1.52 -28.81
CA GLU A 302 10.22 1.12 -28.32
C GLU A 302 11.34 1.36 -29.32
N LEU A 303 11.07 1.40 -30.61
CA LEU A 303 12.07 1.67 -31.66
C LEU A 303 12.64 3.11 -31.62
N GLU A 304 12.07 4.01 -30.81
CA GLU A 304 12.65 5.34 -30.57
C GLU A 304 13.90 5.30 -29.67
N TYR A 305 14.06 4.21 -28.87
CA TYR A 305 15.13 4.11 -27.88
C TYR A 305 15.79 2.72 -27.77
N ARG A 306 15.31 1.74 -28.57
CA ARG A 306 15.89 0.39 -28.66
C ARG A 306 16.00 -0.03 -30.12
N SER A 307 17.08 -0.72 -30.48
CA SER A 307 17.18 -1.34 -31.81
C SER A 307 16.25 -2.56 -31.89
N ILE A 308 15.91 -2.96 -33.13
CA ILE A 308 15.10 -4.17 -33.35
C ILE A 308 15.81 -5.42 -32.81
N ASP A 309 17.13 -5.51 -32.99
CA ASP A 309 17.95 -6.63 -32.51
C ASP A 309 17.92 -6.75 -30.98
N GLU A 310 17.92 -5.62 -30.28
CA GLU A 310 17.77 -5.57 -28.81
C GLU A 310 16.37 -6.04 -28.35
N ILE A 311 15.34 -5.69 -29.10
CA ILE A 311 13.95 -6.12 -28.82
C ILE A 311 13.86 -7.64 -29.03
N GLU A 312 14.34 -8.14 -30.15
CA GLU A 312 14.32 -9.57 -30.50
C GLU A 312 15.17 -10.41 -29.54
N ALA A 313 16.34 -9.92 -29.13
CA ALA A 313 17.15 -10.55 -28.09
C ALA A 313 16.43 -10.62 -26.72
N THR A 314 15.59 -9.63 -26.42
CA THR A 314 14.75 -9.66 -25.21
C THR A 314 13.59 -10.64 -25.35
N GLU A 315 12.95 -10.70 -26.52
CA GLU A 315 11.87 -11.64 -26.81
C GLU A 315 12.33 -13.10 -26.76
N ALA A 316 13.57 -13.38 -27.13
CA ALA A 316 14.19 -14.70 -26.96
C ALA A 316 14.30 -15.17 -25.50
N GLN A 317 14.18 -14.23 -24.53
CA GLN A 317 14.18 -14.51 -23.09
C GLN A 317 12.76 -14.60 -22.48
N ASP A 318 11.75 -14.90 -23.28
CA ASP A 318 10.36 -14.99 -22.82
C ASP A 318 10.17 -16.04 -21.72
N PRO A 319 9.77 -15.63 -20.47
CA PRO A 319 9.61 -16.55 -19.36
C PRO A 319 8.45 -17.55 -19.56
N VAL A 320 7.41 -17.18 -20.31
CA VAL A 320 6.28 -18.10 -20.57
C VAL A 320 6.72 -19.20 -21.52
N LEU A 321 7.51 -18.85 -22.53
CA LEU A 321 8.08 -19.82 -23.45
C LEU A 321 9.10 -20.74 -22.76
N ALA A 322 9.95 -20.19 -21.89
CA ALA A 322 10.89 -20.99 -21.10
C ALA A 322 10.16 -21.99 -20.18
N SER A 323 9.09 -21.54 -19.50
CA SER A 323 8.25 -22.40 -18.66
C SER A 323 7.52 -23.49 -19.47
N ALA A 324 7.03 -23.14 -20.66
CA ALA A 324 6.40 -24.11 -21.57
C ALA A 324 7.39 -25.20 -22.02
N ARG A 325 8.60 -24.81 -22.42
CA ARG A 325 9.67 -25.75 -22.78
C ARG A 325 10.02 -26.68 -21.63
N LEU A 326 10.18 -26.15 -20.42
CA LEU A 326 10.44 -26.95 -19.21
C LEU A 326 9.34 -28.00 -18.99
N CYS A 327 8.07 -27.64 -19.14
CA CYS A 327 6.96 -28.58 -19.01
C CYS A 327 6.95 -29.67 -20.10
N LEU A 328 7.34 -29.34 -21.33
CA LEU A 328 7.50 -30.30 -22.43
C LEU A 328 8.71 -31.23 -22.19
N GLU A 329 9.87 -30.66 -21.81
CA GLU A 329 11.11 -31.43 -21.54
C GLU A 329 10.91 -32.45 -20.42
N THR A 330 10.14 -32.08 -19.40
CA THR A 330 9.83 -32.97 -18.28
C THR A 330 8.71 -33.95 -18.56
N GLY A 331 8.03 -33.83 -19.70
CA GLY A 331 6.92 -34.69 -20.08
C GLY A 331 5.67 -34.54 -19.21
N VAL A 332 5.51 -33.44 -18.47
CA VAL A 332 4.29 -33.19 -17.67
C VAL A 332 3.10 -32.80 -18.56
N ILE A 333 3.35 -32.37 -19.78
CA ILE A 333 2.33 -32.05 -20.80
C ILE A 333 2.87 -32.33 -22.19
N GLY A 334 2.00 -32.80 -23.10
CA GLY A 334 2.32 -32.96 -24.53
C GLY A 334 2.10 -31.66 -25.30
N LYS A 335 2.80 -31.52 -26.44
CA LYS A 335 2.74 -30.29 -27.27
C LYS A 335 1.33 -29.93 -27.75
N ASN A 336 0.54 -30.91 -28.17
CA ASN A 336 -0.82 -30.66 -28.66
C ASN A 336 -1.73 -30.15 -27.53
N GLU A 337 -1.67 -30.77 -26.35
CA GLU A 337 -2.42 -30.33 -25.18
C GLU A 337 -2.01 -28.92 -24.74
N LEU A 338 -0.71 -28.60 -24.78
CA LEU A 338 -0.22 -27.26 -24.44
C LEU A 338 -0.76 -26.21 -25.42
N LEU A 339 -0.72 -26.47 -26.72
CA LEU A 339 -1.30 -25.58 -27.75
C LEU A 339 -2.80 -25.39 -27.54
N ASP A 340 -3.52 -26.46 -27.24
CA ASP A 340 -4.96 -26.42 -26.97
C ASP A 340 -5.28 -25.61 -25.72
N ARG A 341 -4.47 -25.72 -24.65
CA ARG A 341 -4.62 -24.91 -23.43
C ARG A 341 -4.37 -23.42 -23.71
N TYR A 342 -3.32 -23.11 -24.46
CA TYR A 342 -2.96 -21.74 -24.83
C TYR A 342 -4.09 -21.09 -25.66
N GLU A 343 -4.62 -21.81 -26.65
CA GLU A 343 -5.71 -21.32 -27.50
C GLU A 343 -7.04 -21.19 -26.72
N ARG A 344 -7.38 -22.13 -25.84
CA ARG A 344 -8.57 -22.01 -24.97
C ARG A 344 -8.51 -20.78 -24.09
N ILE A 345 -7.34 -20.41 -23.52
CA ILE A 345 -7.18 -19.19 -22.73
C ILE A 345 -7.40 -17.96 -23.61
N ARG A 346 -6.84 -17.92 -24.82
CA ARG A 346 -7.04 -16.85 -25.80
C ARG A 346 -8.53 -16.64 -26.10
N GLN A 347 -9.23 -17.73 -26.45
CA GLN A 347 -10.67 -17.68 -26.75
C GLN A 347 -11.48 -17.20 -25.55
N ARG A 348 -11.15 -17.65 -24.35
CA ARG A 348 -11.82 -17.20 -23.14
C ARG A 348 -11.61 -15.71 -22.89
N CYS A 349 -10.41 -15.18 -23.10
CA CYS A 349 -10.12 -13.74 -22.99
C CYS A 349 -10.94 -12.94 -24.00
N ARG A 350 -11.05 -13.39 -25.25
CA ARG A 350 -11.84 -12.73 -26.31
C ARG A 350 -13.33 -12.74 -25.98
N ALA A 351 -13.89 -13.90 -25.63
CA ALA A 351 -15.29 -14.01 -25.23
C ALA A 351 -15.62 -13.14 -24.02
N SER A 352 -14.72 -13.09 -23.03
CA SER A 352 -14.88 -12.19 -21.89
C SER A 352 -14.84 -10.71 -22.31
N ALA A 353 -13.96 -10.32 -23.22
CA ALA A 353 -13.87 -8.94 -23.71
C ALA A 353 -15.15 -8.53 -24.46
N GLU A 354 -15.66 -9.38 -25.35
CA GLU A 354 -16.93 -9.16 -26.07
C GLU A 354 -18.11 -8.96 -25.11
N HIS A 355 -18.18 -9.74 -24.05
CA HIS A 355 -19.22 -9.61 -23.04
C HIS A 355 -19.03 -8.34 -22.20
N VAL A 356 -17.82 -8.05 -21.74
CA VAL A 356 -17.53 -6.93 -20.82
C VAL A 356 -17.79 -5.57 -21.45
N VAL A 357 -17.59 -5.40 -22.76
CA VAL A 357 -17.84 -4.10 -23.42
C VAL A 357 -19.31 -3.66 -23.34
N THR A 358 -20.23 -4.59 -23.08
CA THR A 358 -21.66 -4.31 -22.88
C THR A 358 -22.04 -4.00 -21.44
N ARG A 359 -21.11 -4.14 -20.49
CA ARG A 359 -21.38 -3.95 -19.06
C ARG A 359 -21.45 -2.47 -18.70
N PRO A 360 -22.21 -2.13 -17.64
CA PRO A 360 -22.44 -0.74 -17.24
C PRO A 360 -21.15 -0.05 -16.81
N ARG A 361 -21.10 1.27 -16.98
CA ARG A 361 -20.06 2.18 -16.50
C ARG A 361 -20.65 3.18 -15.51
N LEU A 362 -19.79 3.89 -14.77
CA LEU A 362 -20.21 5.03 -13.96
C LEU A 362 -20.69 6.17 -14.86
N MET A 363 -21.88 6.69 -14.61
CA MET A 363 -22.55 7.65 -15.51
C MET A 363 -22.62 9.07 -14.95
N SER A 364 -22.31 9.27 -13.67
CA SER A 364 -22.38 10.59 -13.03
C SER A 364 -21.15 10.89 -12.18
N ALA A 365 -20.86 12.20 -12.02
CA ALA A 365 -19.79 12.64 -11.12
C ALA A 365 -20.04 12.16 -9.67
N ALA A 366 -21.30 12.16 -9.23
CA ALA A 366 -21.68 11.69 -7.90
C ALA A 366 -21.30 10.21 -7.68
N GLU A 367 -21.59 9.34 -8.66
CA GLU A 367 -21.19 7.93 -8.60
C GLU A 367 -19.67 7.77 -8.57
N VAL A 368 -18.94 8.56 -9.37
CA VAL A 368 -17.48 8.50 -9.43
C VAL A 368 -16.87 8.84 -8.07
N VAL A 369 -17.30 9.94 -7.44
CA VAL A 369 -16.69 10.45 -6.20
C VAL A 369 -17.23 9.81 -4.92
N ALA A 370 -18.31 9.03 -4.99
CA ALA A 370 -18.98 8.45 -3.83
C ALA A 370 -18.07 7.80 -2.77
N PRO A 371 -17.00 7.05 -3.14
CA PRO A 371 -16.13 6.43 -2.14
C PRO A 371 -15.13 7.38 -1.46
N LEU A 372 -14.94 8.62 -1.97
CA LEU A 372 -13.89 9.52 -1.47
C LEU A 372 -14.14 10.03 -0.06
N ALA A 373 -15.41 10.25 0.29
CA ALA A 373 -15.75 10.96 1.51
C ALA A 373 -16.95 10.32 2.25
N PRO A 374 -16.87 9.04 2.65
CA PRO A 374 -17.93 8.42 3.42
C PRO A 374 -18.14 9.18 4.73
N TYR A 375 -19.41 9.37 5.12
CA TYR A 375 -19.76 10.04 6.36
C TYR A 375 -21.08 9.52 6.92
N THR A 376 -21.02 8.96 8.15
CA THR A 376 -22.16 8.44 8.90
C THR A 376 -22.34 9.26 10.19
N PRO A 377 -23.04 10.43 10.13
CA PRO A 377 -23.05 11.44 11.19
C PRO A 377 -23.49 10.90 12.55
N ASP A 378 -24.52 10.07 12.60
CA ASP A 378 -25.05 9.53 13.85
C ASP A 378 -24.08 8.55 14.53
N GLU A 379 -23.44 7.67 13.76
CA GLU A 379 -22.45 6.73 14.28
C GLU A 379 -21.17 7.46 14.73
N VAL A 380 -20.73 8.48 13.97
CA VAL A 380 -19.61 9.32 14.37
C VAL A 380 -19.90 10.06 15.66
N ARG A 381 -21.09 10.66 15.80
CA ARG A 381 -21.53 11.33 17.04
C ARG A 381 -21.56 10.37 18.21
N LYS A 382 -22.20 9.21 18.03
CA LYS A 382 -22.29 8.15 19.04
C LYS A 382 -20.91 7.70 19.50
N GLU A 383 -19.98 7.48 18.55
CA GLU A 383 -18.60 7.09 18.89
C GLU A 383 -17.84 8.25 19.55
N ALA A 384 -17.97 9.49 19.08
CA ALA A 384 -17.32 10.64 19.69
C ALA A 384 -17.70 10.83 21.17
N THR A 385 -18.98 10.68 21.49
CA THR A 385 -19.53 10.88 22.84
C THR A 385 -19.60 9.59 23.68
N ARG A 386 -19.10 8.46 23.17
CA ARG A 386 -19.11 7.17 23.88
C ARG A 386 -18.29 7.22 25.17
N ASP A 387 -18.88 6.80 26.31
CA ASP A 387 -18.31 6.86 27.65
C ASP A 387 -18.19 5.50 28.37
N ASN A 388 -18.51 4.40 27.70
CA ASN A 388 -18.54 3.05 28.26
C ASN A 388 -17.14 2.44 28.58
N TYR A 389 -16.20 3.27 29.02
CA TYR A 389 -14.83 2.88 29.42
C TYR A 389 -14.43 3.47 30.79
N LEU A 390 -15.39 3.66 31.67
CA LEU A 390 -15.22 4.24 33.00
C LEU A 390 -14.12 3.54 33.81
N GLU A 391 -14.06 2.20 33.81
CA GLU A 391 -13.03 1.44 34.53
C GLU A 391 -11.61 1.85 34.10
N ARG A 392 -11.38 2.03 32.81
CA ARG A 392 -10.09 2.49 32.28
C ARG A 392 -9.76 3.93 32.66
N ARG A 393 -10.78 4.78 32.75
CA ARG A 393 -10.60 6.15 33.26
C ARG A 393 -10.20 6.13 34.75
N LEU A 394 -10.89 5.32 35.57
CA LEU A 394 -10.54 5.14 36.99
C LEU A 394 -9.12 4.59 37.17
N GLU A 395 -8.70 3.64 36.34
CA GLU A 395 -7.32 3.12 36.35
C GLU A 395 -6.29 4.22 36.02
N LYS A 396 -6.60 5.09 35.06
CA LYS A 396 -5.64 6.09 34.55
C LYS A 396 -5.62 7.40 35.31
N TYR A 397 -6.76 7.88 35.75
CA TYR A 397 -6.89 9.19 36.42
C TYR A 397 -7.10 9.07 37.92
N GLY A 398 -7.51 7.92 38.44
CA GLY A 398 -7.99 7.73 39.79
C GLY A 398 -9.48 8.04 39.94
N PRO A 399 -9.95 8.46 41.15
CA PRO A 399 -11.36 8.75 41.41
C PRO A 399 -11.95 9.80 40.45
N GLN A 400 -13.26 9.82 40.30
CA GLN A 400 -13.96 10.70 39.34
C GLN A 400 -13.70 12.18 39.51
N ASP A 401 -13.46 12.64 40.75
CA ASP A 401 -13.08 14.03 41.04
C ASP A 401 -11.72 14.43 40.42
N LYS A 402 -10.91 13.46 39.98
CA LYS A 402 -9.64 13.64 39.29
C LYS A 402 -9.75 13.60 37.76
N PHE A 403 -10.95 13.38 37.24
CA PHE A 403 -11.12 13.37 35.80
C PHE A 403 -10.82 14.74 35.19
N PRO A 404 -10.30 14.79 33.94
CA PRO A 404 -9.84 16.05 33.34
C PRO A 404 -10.90 17.16 33.31
N GLU A 405 -12.17 16.82 33.11
CA GLU A 405 -13.31 17.75 33.11
C GLU A 405 -13.60 18.39 34.45
N ASN A 406 -13.07 17.85 35.53
CA ASN A 406 -13.17 18.42 36.90
C ASN A 406 -11.91 19.23 37.30
N GLY A 407 -10.93 19.32 36.37
CA GLY A 407 -9.70 20.08 36.60
C GLY A 407 -9.88 21.58 36.33
N PRO A 408 -8.85 22.38 36.67
CA PRO A 408 -8.87 23.82 36.42
C PRO A 408 -8.73 24.16 34.93
N PRO A 409 -9.16 25.36 34.52
CA PRO A 409 -8.94 25.86 33.17
C PRO A 409 -7.47 25.79 32.71
N ARG A 410 -7.20 25.51 31.45
CA ARG A 410 -5.88 25.31 30.85
C ARG A 410 -5.81 25.97 29.46
N HIS A 411 -4.58 26.25 29.02
CA HIS A 411 -4.28 26.69 27.67
C HIS A 411 -4.42 25.52 26.66
N MET A 412 -4.51 25.84 25.37
CA MET A 412 -4.80 24.89 24.28
C MET A 412 -3.86 23.67 24.26
N ALA A 413 -2.54 23.84 24.36
CA ALA A 413 -1.59 22.73 24.32
C ALA A 413 -1.83 21.71 25.46
N ALA A 414 -2.20 22.18 26.65
CA ALA A 414 -2.54 21.31 27.78
C ALA A 414 -3.87 20.56 27.53
N LEU A 415 -4.87 21.20 26.93
CA LEU A 415 -6.15 20.57 26.61
C LEU A 415 -6.02 19.55 25.47
N ILE A 416 -5.19 19.82 24.47
CA ILE A 416 -4.86 18.81 23.43
C ILE A 416 -4.14 17.62 24.07
N ASN A 417 -3.19 17.85 24.99
CA ASN A 417 -2.52 16.77 25.73
C ASN A 417 -3.51 15.92 26.53
N GLN A 418 -4.44 16.54 27.26
CA GLN A 418 -5.52 15.84 27.97
C GLN A 418 -6.44 15.09 27.01
N GLY A 419 -6.78 15.67 25.85
CA GLY A 419 -7.55 15.03 24.80
C GLY A 419 -6.86 13.78 24.23
N LEU A 420 -5.53 13.86 23.97
CA LEU A 420 -4.72 12.72 23.55
C LEU A 420 -4.67 11.62 24.63
N PHE A 421 -4.54 12.03 25.90
CA PHE A 421 -4.56 11.09 27.02
C PHE A 421 -5.89 10.36 27.11
N GLU A 422 -7.00 11.07 26.94
CA GLU A 422 -8.37 10.51 26.91
C GLU A 422 -8.56 9.55 25.72
N ILE A 423 -8.13 9.94 24.52
CA ILE A 423 -8.16 9.09 23.31
C ILE A 423 -7.38 7.80 23.52
N MET A 424 -6.18 7.88 24.08
CA MET A 424 -5.35 6.71 24.37
C MET A 424 -5.95 5.81 25.45
N THR A 425 -6.74 6.37 26.37
CA THR A 425 -7.48 5.62 27.38
C THR A 425 -8.70 4.93 26.76
N LYS A 426 -9.43 5.62 25.89
CA LYS A 426 -10.60 5.12 25.18
C LYS A 426 -10.25 4.02 24.18
N TYR A 427 -9.24 4.25 23.33
CA TYR A 427 -8.86 3.35 22.22
C TYR A 427 -7.55 2.65 22.55
N GLN A 428 -7.63 1.38 22.90
CA GLN A 428 -6.43 0.59 23.23
C GLN A 428 -5.56 0.29 21.99
N GLU A 429 -6.12 0.38 20.80
CA GLU A 429 -5.45 0.27 19.50
C GLU A 429 -4.82 1.57 19.02
N ALA A 430 -5.04 2.70 19.71
CA ALA A 430 -4.49 3.99 19.30
C ALA A 430 -2.97 4.04 19.46
N LEU A 431 -2.30 4.64 18.46
CA LEU A 431 -0.86 4.86 18.40
C LEU A 431 -0.58 6.35 18.20
N ILE A 432 0.37 6.90 18.95
CA ILE A 432 0.92 8.24 18.75
C ILE A 432 2.39 8.09 18.38
N PHE A 433 2.80 8.65 17.26
CA PHE A 433 4.19 8.61 16.81
C PHE A 433 4.53 9.78 15.88
N GLY A 434 5.80 10.05 15.75
CA GLY A 434 6.36 11.15 15.00
C GLY A 434 7.75 11.48 15.54
N GLN A 435 8.22 12.68 15.26
CA GLN A 435 9.52 13.15 15.73
C GLN A 435 9.37 13.75 17.13
N ASP A 436 10.22 13.37 18.09
CA ASP A 436 10.25 13.89 19.46
C ASP A 436 8.99 13.63 20.33
N VAL A 437 8.00 12.93 19.84
CA VAL A 437 6.71 12.73 20.54
C VAL A 437 6.80 11.85 21.79
N ALA A 438 7.85 11.02 21.91
CA ALA A 438 8.00 10.07 23.01
C ALA A 438 8.48 10.74 24.30
N LYS A 439 9.74 10.49 24.71
CA LYS A 439 10.27 10.95 26.00
C LYS A 439 10.32 12.48 26.14
N LYS A 440 10.60 13.18 25.06
CA LYS A 440 10.66 14.66 25.06
C LYS A 440 9.26 15.28 25.21
N GLY A 441 8.22 14.61 24.70
CA GLY A 441 6.83 15.09 24.79
C GLY A 441 6.44 16.08 23.69
N GLY A 442 7.13 16.04 22.54
CA GLY A 442 6.94 16.97 21.42
C GLY A 442 7.64 18.30 21.61
N VAL A 443 7.67 19.13 20.57
CA VAL A 443 8.34 20.44 20.57
C VAL A 443 7.69 21.40 21.59
N TYR A 444 6.38 21.34 21.71
CA TYR A 444 5.57 22.22 22.57
C TYR A 444 4.95 21.47 23.77
N ASN A 445 5.49 20.31 24.15
CA ASN A 445 5.00 19.46 25.25
C ASN A 445 3.56 18.93 25.06
N VAL A 446 3.03 18.93 23.85
CA VAL A 446 1.67 18.46 23.57
C VAL A 446 1.52 16.95 23.82
N THR A 447 2.59 16.17 23.68
CA THR A 447 2.59 14.72 23.97
C THR A 447 3.32 14.36 25.28
N LYS A 448 3.55 15.35 26.15
CA LYS A 448 4.23 15.17 27.44
C LYS A 448 3.58 14.07 28.27
N ASP A 449 4.40 13.24 28.90
CA ASP A 449 4.03 12.13 29.79
C ASP A 449 3.21 10.98 29.15
N LEU A 450 2.80 11.07 27.88
CA LEU A 450 2.04 10.00 27.20
C LEU A 450 2.85 8.69 27.10
N THR A 451 4.15 8.76 26.83
CA THR A 451 5.01 7.56 26.79
C THR A 451 5.10 6.89 28.16
N LYS A 452 5.13 7.67 29.24
CA LYS A 452 5.13 7.15 30.61
C LYS A 452 3.82 6.43 30.92
N ALA A 453 2.68 7.01 30.53
CA ALA A 453 1.35 6.47 30.80
C ALA A 453 1.00 5.24 29.93
N PHE A 454 1.38 5.24 28.64
CA PHE A 454 0.94 4.24 27.64
C PHE A 454 2.08 3.39 27.07
N ARG A 455 3.31 3.62 27.50
CA ARG A 455 4.54 2.90 27.12
C ARG A 455 4.93 3.05 25.64
N SER A 456 6.17 2.70 25.30
CA SER A 456 6.74 2.80 23.95
C SER A 456 6.09 1.88 22.91
N GLY A 457 5.27 0.93 23.33
CA GLY A 457 4.44 0.13 22.42
C GLY A 457 3.41 0.98 21.68
N ARG A 458 2.89 2.01 22.31
CA ARG A 458 1.82 2.88 21.81
C ARG A 458 2.24 4.32 21.53
N VAL A 459 3.28 4.83 22.22
CA VAL A 459 3.81 6.20 22.02
C VAL A 459 5.31 6.10 21.77
N PHE A 460 5.77 6.47 20.57
CA PHE A 460 7.16 6.25 20.16
C PHE A 460 7.63 7.25 19.11
N ASN A 461 8.94 7.44 19.02
CA ASN A 461 9.53 8.24 17.95
C ASN A 461 9.68 7.43 16.66
N SER A 462 9.53 8.11 15.53
CA SER A 462 9.89 7.64 14.19
C SER A 462 11.26 8.22 13.77
N PRO A 463 11.89 7.67 12.72
CA PRO A 463 12.96 8.37 12.00
C PRO A 463 12.51 9.72 11.44
N LEU A 464 13.47 10.58 11.10
CA LEU A 464 13.25 11.91 10.51
C LEU A 464 12.89 11.77 9.01
N ASP A 465 11.67 11.36 8.76
CA ASP A 465 11.13 11.23 7.39
C ASP A 465 9.59 11.24 7.44
N GLU A 466 8.99 12.35 7.02
CA GLU A 466 7.55 12.56 7.04
C GLU A 466 6.81 11.58 6.11
N THR A 467 7.43 11.18 5.01
CA THR A 467 6.91 10.16 4.09
C THR A 467 6.73 8.82 4.81
N SER A 468 7.73 8.41 5.58
CA SER A 468 7.69 7.17 6.38
C SER A 468 6.73 7.26 7.56
N ILE A 469 6.58 8.43 8.19
CA ILE A 469 5.56 8.65 9.24
C ILE A 469 4.17 8.33 8.68
N LEU A 470 3.84 8.86 7.51
CA LEU A 470 2.55 8.60 6.88
C LEU A 470 2.41 7.16 6.37
N GLY A 471 3.49 6.58 5.85
CA GLY A 471 3.50 5.16 5.50
C GLY A 471 3.22 4.25 6.69
N LEU A 472 3.84 4.52 7.85
CA LEU A 472 3.56 3.79 9.09
C LEU A 472 2.10 3.96 9.55
N ALA A 473 1.52 5.16 9.39
CA ALA A 473 0.12 5.40 9.73
C ALA A 473 -0.82 4.57 8.85
N GLN A 474 -0.61 4.58 7.54
CA GLN A 474 -1.41 3.77 6.61
C GLN A 474 -1.31 2.28 6.93
N GLY A 475 -0.08 1.77 7.09
CA GLY A 475 0.15 0.37 7.45
C GLY A 475 -0.49 -0.04 8.77
N ALA A 476 -0.46 0.84 9.77
CA ALA A 476 -1.13 0.64 11.06
C ALA A 476 -2.66 0.55 10.88
N GLY A 477 -3.25 1.42 10.06
CA GLY A 477 -4.68 1.39 9.74
C GLY A 477 -5.13 0.06 9.13
N TYR A 478 -4.33 -0.51 8.21
CA TYR A 478 -4.64 -1.82 7.62
C TYR A 478 -4.62 -2.96 8.63
N MET A 479 -3.87 -2.81 9.71
CA MET A 479 -3.75 -3.78 10.79
C MET A 479 -4.70 -3.50 11.96
N ASN A 480 -5.80 -2.78 11.73
CA ASN A 480 -6.83 -2.42 12.72
C ASN A 480 -6.31 -1.57 13.89
N LEU A 481 -5.19 -0.88 13.71
CA LEU A 481 -4.71 0.11 14.67
C LEU A 481 -5.24 1.50 14.30
N LEU A 482 -5.27 2.40 15.26
CA LEU A 482 -5.77 3.78 15.08
C LEU A 482 -4.59 4.76 15.23
N PRO A 483 -3.95 5.17 14.13
CA PRO A 483 -2.78 6.04 14.17
C PRO A 483 -3.17 7.52 14.35
N LEU A 484 -2.46 8.18 15.27
CA LEU A 484 -2.43 9.63 15.44
C LEU A 484 -0.97 10.11 15.22
N PRO A 485 -0.48 10.10 13.96
CA PRO A 485 0.88 10.55 13.66
C PRO A 485 1.01 12.07 13.85
N GLU A 486 2.25 12.54 14.07
CA GLU A 486 2.59 13.96 14.18
C GLU A 486 3.67 14.33 13.16
N ILE A 487 3.43 15.42 12.42
CA ILE A 487 4.43 16.17 11.68
C ILE A 487 4.69 17.46 12.47
N GLN A 488 5.95 17.77 12.78
CA GLN A 488 6.31 18.84 13.70
C GLN A 488 5.86 20.24 13.27
N TYR A 489 5.88 20.52 11.95
CA TYR A 489 5.51 21.82 11.38
C TYR A 489 4.87 21.64 10.00
N LEU A 490 3.92 22.51 9.65
CA LEU A 490 3.20 22.46 8.38
C LEU A 490 4.15 22.53 7.16
N ALA A 491 5.24 23.30 7.26
CA ALA A 491 6.25 23.37 6.19
C ALA A 491 6.83 21.99 5.82
N TYR A 492 6.93 21.06 6.77
CA TYR A 492 7.51 19.72 6.53
C TYR A 492 6.50 18.75 5.91
N PHE A 493 5.21 19.07 5.97
CA PHE A 493 4.17 18.31 5.29
C PHE A 493 4.45 18.14 3.78
N HIS A 494 5.04 19.14 3.14
CA HIS A 494 5.34 19.11 1.70
C HIS A 494 6.22 17.92 1.30
N ASN A 495 7.11 17.43 2.17
CA ASN A 495 7.91 16.23 1.93
C ASN A 495 7.06 14.96 1.81
N ALA A 496 5.86 14.96 2.39
CA ALA A 496 4.98 13.80 2.46
C ALA A 496 3.64 14.02 1.72
N CYS A 497 3.51 15.09 0.96
CA CYS A 497 2.26 15.48 0.30
C CYS A 497 1.68 14.34 -0.55
N ASP A 498 2.50 13.62 -1.31
CA ASP A 498 2.04 12.51 -2.14
C ASP A 498 1.49 11.33 -1.29
N GLN A 499 2.03 11.09 -0.10
CA GLN A 499 1.52 10.03 0.79
C GLN A 499 0.10 10.34 1.29
N ILE A 500 -0.23 11.60 1.52
CA ILE A 500 -1.61 11.99 1.87
C ILE A 500 -2.50 12.01 0.63
N ARG A 501 -2.09 12.74 -0.42
CA ARG A 501 -2.88 12.94 -1.62
C ARG A 501 -3.02 11.66 -2.44
N GLY A 502 -1.88 11.08 -2.82
CA GLY A 502 -1.82 9.96 -3.75
C GLY A 502 -2.17 8.62 -3.11
N GLU A 503 -1.76 8.39 -1.86
CA GLU A 503 -1.95 7.10 -1.21
C GLU A 503 -3.10 7.11 -0.20
N ALA A 504 -3.03 7.92 0.86
CA ALA A 504 -3.98 7.83 1.96
C ALA A 504 -5.41 8.21 1.54
N CYS A 505 -5.61 9.36 0.90
CA CYS A 505 -6.93 9.83 0.51
C CYS A 505 -7.49 9.14 -0.74
N SER A 506 -6.62 8.61 -1.64
CA SER A 506 -7.07 7.95 -2.87
C SER A 506 -7.42 6.48 -2.70
N LEU A 507 -6.99 5.81 -1.62
CA LEU A 507 -7.20 4.37 -1.46
C LEU A 507 -8.68 3.97 -1.49
N GLN A 508 -9.55 4.74 -0.84
CA GLN A 508 -11.00 4.49 -0.84
C GLN A 508 -11.58 4.59 -2.26
N PHE A 509 -11.09 5.53 -3.06
CA PHE A 509 -11.47 5.68 -4.47
C PHE A 509 -11.05 4.47 -5.30
N PHE A 510 -9.78 4.05 -5.22
CA PHE A 510 -9.25 2.93 -5.99
C PHE A 510 -9.76 1.57 -5.55
N SER A 511 -10.29 1.45 -4.33
CA SER A 511 -10.78 0.20 -3.77
C SER A 511 -12.30 0.12 -3.62
N LYS A 512 -13.06 1.04 -4.20
CA LYS A 512 -14.53 1.10 -4.00
C LYS A 512 -14.88 1.08 -2.49
N ALA A 513 -14.13 1.82 -1.68
CA ALA A 513 -14.19 1.87 -0.21
C ALA A 513 -13.93 0.55 0.54
N GLN A 514 -13.42 -0.49 -0.13
CA GLN A 514 -13.08 -1.78 0.53
C GLN A 514 -11.89 -1.67 1.48
N TYR A 515 -10.97 -0.74 1.19
CA TYR A 515 -9.85 -0.38 2.05
C TYR A 515 -9.96 1.07 2.48
N GLN A 516 -9.52 1.35 3.69
CA GLN A 516 -9.57 2.67 4.32
C GLN A 516 -8.24 2.99 5.01
N ASN A 517 -7.98 4.27 5.20
CA ASN A 517 -6.81 4.79 5.92
C ASN A 517 -7.23 5.62 7.14
N PRO A 518 -7.76 5.00 8.21
CA PRO A 518 -8.13 5.73 9.42
C PRO A 518 -6.90 6.40 10.02
N MET A 519 -6.86 7.74 10.06
CA MET A 519 -5.80 8.47 10.76
C MET A 519 -6.21 9.88 11.13
N VAL A 520 -5.61 10.39 12.22
CA VAL A 520 -5.63 11.80 12.56
C VAL A 520 -4.21 12.31 12.56
N LEU A 521 -3.79 12.91 11.44
CA LEU A 521 -2.48 13.53 11.30
C LEU A 521 -2.49 14.87 12.01
N ARG A 522 -1.72 15.00 13.07
CA ARG A 522 -1.54 16.23 13.83
C ARG A 522 -0.37 17.01 13.27
N ILE A 523 -0.60 18.30 13.01
CA ILE A 523 0.43 19.20 12.46
C ILE A 523 0.42 20.52 13.23
N ALA A 524 1.53 20.86 13.87
CA ALA A 524 1.71 22.19 14.41
C ALA A 524 1.86 23.22 13.27
N SER A 525 1.09 24.29 13.32
CA SER A 525 0.94 25.26 12.23
C SER A 525 0.61 26.65 12.74
N LEU A 526 0.45 27.63 11.86
CA LEU A 526 -0.01 28.98 12.23
C LEU A 526 0.79 29.57 13.39
N GLY A 527 2.12 29.60 13.24
CA GLY A 527 3.05 29.92 14.33
C GLY A 527 3.04 31.39 14.73
N TYR A 528 3.15 32.29 13.75
CA TYR A 528 3.24 33.76 13.96
C TYR A 528 4.27 34.17 15.02
N GLN A 529 5.36 33.40 15.17
CA GLN A 529 6.35 33.59 16.23
C GLN A 529 7.44 34.57 15.78
N LYS A 530 7.72 35.58 16.58
CA LYS A 530 8.81 36.52 16.31
C LYS A 530 10.18 35.85 16.47
N GLY A 531 11.04 36.00 15.43
CA GLY A 531 12.43 35.56 15.45
C GLY A 531 12.70 34.08 15.53
N PHE A 532 11.67 33.24 15.37
CA PHE A 532 11.82 31.78 15.43
C PHE A 532 11.63 31.13 14.06
N GLY A 533 12.71 30.57 13.51
CA GLY A 533 12.69 29.66 12.36
C GLY A 533 12.22 30.26 11.03
N GLY A 534 12.02 31.57 10.95
CA GLY A 534 11.55 32.24 9.74
C GLY A 534 10.23 31.66 9.21
N HIS A 535 10.04 31.65 7.89
CA HIS A 535 8.83 31.15 7.24
C HIS A 535 8.66 29.62 7.35
N PHE A 536 9.73 28.84 7.56
CA PHE A 536 9.61 27.39 7.71
C PHE A 536 8.86 26.97 8.98
N HIS A 537 9.02 27.69 10.10
CA HIS A 537 8.32 27.38 11.34
C HIS A 537 7.02 28.20 11.52
N ASN A 538 6.75 29.13 10.60
CA ASN A 538 5.55 29.98 10.58
C ASN A 538 4.73 29.79 9.30
N ASP A 539 4.82 28.59 8.69
CA ASP A 539 4.14 28.29 7.44
C ASP A 539 2.63 28.18 7.62
N ASN A 540 1.89 28.75 6.67
CA ASN A 540 0.44 28.76 6.60
C ASN A 540 -0.07 28.21 5.26
N SER A 541 0.68 27.34 4.59
CA SER A 541 0.37 26.77 3.26
C SER A 541 -0.82 25.81 3.28
N THR A 542 -1.93 26.20 3.89
CA THR A 542 -3.14 25.36 4.02
C THR A 542 -3.80 25.05 2.69
N THR A 543 -3.52 25.82 1.64
CA THR A 543 -4.05 25.59 0.28
C THR A 543 -3.62 24.22 -0.27
N ALA A 544 -2.40 23.76 0.04
CA ALA A 544 -1.93 22.44 -0.39
C ALA A 544 -2.79 21.29 0.20
N LEU A 545 -3.34 21.48 1.39
CA LEU A 545 -4.25 20.52 2.04
C LEU A 545 -5.66 20.60 1.44
N ARG A 546 -6.16 21.81 1.18
CA ARG A 546 -7.50 22.05 0.64
C ARG A 546 -7.71 21.35 -0.70
N ASP A 547 -6.68 21.28 -1.53
CA ASP A 547 -6.76 20.71 -2.88
C ASP A 547 -6.66 19.15 -2.90
N ILE A 548 -6.68 18.49 -1.72
CA ILE A 548 -6.65 17.03 -1.62
C ILE A 548 -8.09 16.50 -1.46
N PRO A 549 -8.64 15.80 -2.46
CA PRO A 549 -9.98 15.24 -2.38
C PRO A 549 -10.11 14.21 -1.24
N GLY A 550 -11.21 14.27 -0.49
CA GLY A 550 -11.48 13.32 0.59
C GLY A 550 -10.79 13.63 1.92
N LEU A 551 -9.86 14.60 1.97
CA LEU A 551 -9.22 15.02 3.20
C LEU A 551 -10.19 15.83 4.08
N VAL A 552 -10.16 15.58 5.39
CA VAL A 552 -10.82 16.43 6.39
C VAL A 552 -9.76 17.31 7.05
N ILE A 553 -10.01 18.61 7.10
CA ILE A 553 -9.13 19.59 7.75
C ILE A 553 -9.85 20.16 8.96
N ALA A 554 -9.27 20.03 10.15
CA ALA A 554 -9.77 20.58 11.39
C ALA A 554 -8.74 21.56 11.96
N CYS A 555 -9.17 22.77 12.33
CA CYS A 555 -8.30 23.81 12.90
C CYS A 555 -9.06 24.52 14.03
N PRO A 556 -8.80 24.16 15.31
CA PRO A 556 -9.44 24.81 16.44
C PRO A 556 -8.85 26.20 16.71
N SER A 557 -9.66 27.11 17.24
CA SER A 557 -9.21 28.42 17.72
C SER A 557 -9.16 28.51 19.26
N ARG A 558 -9.96 27.71 19.96
CA ARG A 558 -10.04 27.66 21.43
C ARG A 558 -9.55 26.30 21.95
N GLY A 559 -9.06 26.29 23.20
CA GLY A 559 -8.54 25.08 23.82
C GLY A 559 -9.59 24.00 24.09
N ASP A 560 -10.80 24.39 24.52
CA ASP A 560 -11.93 23.48 24.73
C ASP A 560 -12.40 22.88 23.40
N ASP A 561 -12.56 23.69 22.35
CA ASP A 561 -12.88 23.18 21.01
C ASP A 561 -11.79 22.25 20.47
N ALA A 562 -10.52 22.53 20.73
CA ALA A 562 -9.44 21.65 20.33
C ALA A 562 -9.61 20.23 20.88
N ALA A 563 -10.01 20.09 22.15
CA ALA A 563 -10.23 18.79 22.77
C ALA A 563 -11.46 18.07 22.19
N VAL A 564 -12.59 18.79 21.99
CA VAL A 564 -13.81 18.22 21.40
C VAL A 564 -13.60 17.84 19.94
N MET A 565 -13.01 18.74 19.15
CA MET A 565 -12.75 18.48 17.71
C MET A 565 -11.76 17.31 17.53
N LEU A 566 -10.70 17.21 18.35
CA LEU A 566 -9.76 16.10 18.29
C LEU A 566 -10.46 14.76 18.55
N ARG A 567 -11.34 14.71 19.53
CA ARG A 567 -12.18 13.55 19.86
C ARG A 567 -13.12 13.19 18.70
N THR A 568 -13.79 14.18 18.10
CA THR A 568 -14.64 14.00 16.92
C THR A 568 -13.85 13.50 15.70
N CYS A 569 -12.70 14.10 15.41
CA CYS A 569 -11.82 13.68 14.32
C CYS A 569 -11.34 12.24 14.49
N THR A 570 -11.05 11.83 15.73
CA THR A 570 -10.66 10.46 16.04
C THR A 570 -11.83 9.49 15.83
N ALA A 571 -13.05 9.86 16.23
CA ALA A 571 -14.24 9.07 15.98
C ALA A 571 -14.54 8.95 14.47
N LEU A 572 -14.40 10.03 13.71
CA LEU A 572 -14.57 10.03 12.25
C LEU A 572 -13.56 9.12 11.55
N ALA A 573 -12.29 9.15 11.97
CA ALA A 573 -11.28 8.24 11.46
C ALA A 573 -11.63 6.78 11.83
N LYS A 574 -12.08 6.51 13.05
CA LYS A 574 -12.42 5.16 13.53
C LYS A 574 -13.64 4.57 12.84
N VAL A 575 -14.71 5.34 12.64
CA VAL A 575 -16.01 4.90 12.13
C VAL A 575 -16.00 4.84 10.60
N ASP A 576 -15.63 5.94 9.95
CA ASP A 576 -15.73 6.09 8.50
C ASP A 576 -14.39 5.90 7.76
N GLY A 577 -13.33 5.55 8.50
CA GLY A 577 -12.00 5.33 7.92
C GLY A 577 -11.37 6.59 7.30
N ARG A 578 -11.79 7.79 7.76
CA ARG A 578 -11.37 9.06 7.17
C ARG A 578 -9.93 9.43 7.53
N VAL A 579 -9.30 10.09 6.56
CA VAL A 579 -8.02 10.78 6.76
C VAL A 579 -8.32 12.20 7.24
N VAL A 580 -7.83 12.54 8.41
CA VAL A 580 -7.99 13.87 9.01
C VAL A 580 -6.63 14.52 9.22
N VAL A 581 -6.49 15.78 8.81
CA VAL A 581 -5.40 16.67 9.23
C VAL A 581 -5.95 17.58 10.31
N PHE A 582 -5.35 17.48 11.51
CA PHE A 582 -5.67 18.32 12.64
C PHE A 582 -4.56 19.37 12.80
N LEU A 583 -4.84 20.59 12.35
CA LEU A 583 -3.92 21.73 12.42
C LEU A 583 -3.95 22.31 13.84
N GLU A 584 -2.80 22.34 14.49
CA GLU A 584 -2.65 22.85 15.84
C GLU A 584 -2.02 24.25 15.80
N PRO A 585 -2.79 25.34 16.08
CA PRO A 585 -2.27 26.71 16.00
C PRO A 585 -1.22 26.98 17.08
N ILE A 586 0.05 27.05 16.68
CA ILE A 586 1.17 27.27 17.59
C ILE A 586 1.02 28.61 18.33
N ALA A 587 0.55 29.65 17.64
CA ALA A 587 0.32 30.96 18.25
C ALA A 587 -0.63 30.92 19.46
N LEU A 588 -1.55 29.95 19.48
CA LEU A 588 -2.56 29.80 20.53
C LEU A 588 -2.20 28.74 21.59
N TYR A 589 -1.14 27.97 21.37
CA TYR A 589 -0.78 26.86 22.27
C TYR A 589 -0.65 27.26 23.74
N MET A 590 0.07 28.36 24.00
CA MET A 590 0.39 28.83 25.35
C MET A 590 -0.39 30.09 25.76
N THR A 591 -1.27 30.58 24.86
CA THR A 591 -2.10 31.75 25.14
C THR A 591 -3.07 31.44 26.28
N LYS A 592 -3.14 32.32 27.25
CA LYS A 592 -3.98 32.20 28.46
C LYS A 592 -4.88 33.41 28.65
N ASP A 593 -4.47 34.54 28.11
CA ASP A 593 -5.08 35.84 28.33
C ASP A 593 -5.65 36.33 26.99
N LEU A 594 -6.77 37.06 27.03
CA LEU A 594 -7.46 37.56 25.84
C LEU A 594 -7.30 39.07 25.68
N HIS A 595 -7.56 39.85 26.71
CA HIS A 595 -7.61 41.30 26.65
C HIS A 595 -6.47 41.97 27.41
N THR A 596 -6.15 41.48 28.62
CA THR A 596 -5.13 42.06 29.48
C THR A 596 -4.24 40.99 30.09
N ASP A 597 -3.02 41.33 30.41
CA ASP A 597 -2.05 40.41 31.01
C ASP A 597 -2.62 39.81 32.30
N LYS A 598 -2.63 38.50 32.41
CA LYS A 598 -3.13 37.67 33.52
C LYS A 598 -4.65 37.68 33.72
N ASP A 599 -5.46 38.01 32.72
CA ASP A 599 -6.93 37.91 32.81
C ASP A 599 -7.41 36.45 32.79
N GLY A 600 -6.65 35.52 32.23
CA GLY A 600 -6.96 34.10 32.15
C GLY A 600 -8.13 33.77 31.21
N GLU A 601 -8.63 34.74 30.43
CA GLU A 601 -9.84 34.61 29.62
C GLU A 601 -9.64 33.72 28.38
N TRP A 602 -8.40 33.33 28.05
CA TRP A 602 -8.09 32.36 27.02
C TRP A 602 -7.64 30.98 27.58
N SER A 603 -8.07 30.70 28.82
CA SER A 603 -7.91 29.40 29.47
C SER A 603 -9.26 28.74 29.66
N PHE A 604 -9.38 27.47 29.27
CA PHE A 604 -10.66 26.77 29.22
C PHE A 604 -10.61 25.47 30.02
N GLN A 605 -11.77 25.05 30.53
CA GLN A 605 -11.92 23.76 31.20
C GLN A 605 -12.00 22.64 30.16
N MET A 606 -11.53 21.44 30.49
CA MET A 606 -11.69 20.27 29.64
C MET A 606 -13.19 19.95 29.47
N PRO A 607 -13.71 19.88 28.23
CA PRO A 607 -15.13 19.64 28.00
C PRO A 607 -15.53 18.19 28.37
N PRO A 608 -16.77 18.00 28.90
CA PRO A 608 -17.29 16.66 29.18
C PRO A 608 -17.37 15.80 27.93
N LEU A 609 -17.42 14.47 28.11
CA LEU A 609 -17.47 13.50 26.99
C LEU A 609 -18.71 13.65 26.12
N SER A 610 -19.81 14.20 26.66
CA SER A 610 -21.07 14.42 25.92
C SER A 610 -21.01 15.55 24.89
N GLU A 611 -20.01 16.44 24.97
CA GLU A 611 -19.86 17.51 23.99
C GLU A 611 -19.35 17.02 22.65
N TYR A 612 -19.90 17.60 21.57
CA TYR A 612 -19.64 17.21 20.19
C TYR A 612 -19.67 18.41 19.27
N VAL A 613 -18.72 18.45 18.33
CA VAL A 613 -18.72 19.38 17.19
C VAL A 613 -18.77 18.53 15.92
N ALA A 614 -19.81 18.68 15.13
CA ALA A 614 -19.98 17.89 13.90
C ALA A 614 -18.94 18.29 12.84
N PRO A 615 -18.40 17.33 12.06
CA PRO A 615 -17.61 17.66 10.88
C PRO A 615 -18.38 18.58 9.92
N GLY A 616 -17.70 19.61 9.39
CA GLY A 616 -18.34 20.63 8.56
C GLY A 616 -19.09 21.73 9.31
N SER A 617 -19.12 21.67 10.65
CA SER A 617 -19.71 22.69 11.51
C SER A 617 -18.63 23.43 12.30
N GLY A 618 -18.94 24.66 12.71
CA GLY A 618 -18.13 25.45 13.63
C GLY A 618 -19.00 26.03 14.74
N ARG A 619 -18.39 26.33 15.89
CA ARG A 619 -19.05 27.11 16.95
C ARG A 619 -18.84 28.60 16.67
N ILE A 620 -19.88 29.38 16.96
CA ILE A 620 -19.84 30.84 16.92
C ILE A 620 -19.82 31.32 18.36
N TYR A 621 -18.92 32.24 18.66
CA TYR A 621 -18.81 32.90 19.98
C TYR A 621 -19.06 34.39 19.79
N ASP A 622 -19.83 34.97 20.67
CA ASP A 622 -20.12 36.40 20.72
C ASP A 622 -19.02 37.18 21.43
#